data_eb5ca64df4480064c2219050028a0477
#
_entry.id   eb5ca64df4480064c2219050028a0477
#
_cell.length_a   1.000
_cell.length_b   1.000
_cell.length_c   1.000
_cell.angle_alpha   90.00
_cell.angle_beta   90.00
_cell.angle_gamma   90.00
#
_symmetry.space_group_name_H-M   'P 1'
#
loop_
_entity.id
_entity.type
_entity.pdbx_description
1 polymer ?
#
loop_
_entity_poly.entity_id
_entity_poly.type
_entity_poly.pdbx_seq_one_letter_code
_entity_poly.pdbx_strand_id
1 'polypeptide(L)'
;MEKNIFWLENDQLKEIASSFREKVEEGLKHENAEIQCIPTFISPKTSDINGKALVLDLGGTNYRVATVDLGQGSPTIHPNNGWKKDMSIMKSPGYTREELFKELADMIVGIKRDEEMPIGYCFSYPAESVLSGDAKLLRWTKGVDIKEMVGQLVGKPLLDYLNEHCKIKFTGIKVLNDTIASLFAGLTDNSYDAYIGLIVGTGTNMATFIPADKIKKLDPSYNIQGLVPVNLESGNFHPPFLTTVDDTVDTISGSLGKQRFEKAVSGMYLGDILKATFPLDEFENKFDAQKLTAIMNYPDIHKDVY
;
A
#
# COMPACT_ATOMS: atom_id res chain seq x y z
N MET A 1 35.68 9.93 15.54
CA MET A 1 34.59 9.61 14.59
C MET A 1 33.33 10.23 15.17
N GLU A 2 32.77 11.22 14.51
CA GLU A 2 31.45 11.73 14.89
C GLU A 2 30.45 10.59 14.82
N LYS A 3 29.62 10.47 15.86
CA LYS A 3 28.60 9.43 15.96
C LYS A 3 27.61 9.68 14.82
N ASN A 4 27.38 8.68 13.94
CA ASN A 4 26.38 8.80 12.87
C ASN A 4 25.03 9.13 13.53
N ILE A 5 24.44 10.27 13.17
CA ILE A 5 23.18 10.77 13.78
C ILE A 5 22.00 9.82 13.60
N PHE A 6 22.07 8.92 12.62
CA PHE A 6 21.05 7.90 12.35
C PHE A 6 21.31 6.57 13.07
N TRP A 7 22.43 6.47 13.83
CA TRP A 7 22.71 5.26 14.56
C TRP A 7 21.86 5.16 15.82
N LEU A 8 21.14 4.05 15.94
CA LEU A 8 20.35 3.72 17.12
C LEU A 8 21.00 2.56 17.88
N GLU A 9 21.11 2.71 19.19
CA GLU A 9 21.56 1.65 20.09
C GLU A 9 20.43 0.61 20.29
N ASN A 10 20.80 -0.61 20.66
CA ASN A 10 19.83 -1.71 20.82
C ASN A 10 18.68 -1.37 21.79
N ASP A 11 18.94 -0.60 22.83
CA ASP A 11 17.91 -0.24 23.80
C ASP A 11 16.94 0.81 23.24
N GLN A 12 17.42 1.74 22.38
CA GLN A 12 16.57 2.66 21.64
C GLN A 12 15.66 1.90 20.63
N LEU A 13 16.20 0.88 19.95
CA LEU A 13 15.41 0.03 19.06
C LEU A 13 14.31 -0.74 19.82
N LYS A 14 14.60 -1.23 21.03
CA LYS A 14 13.59 -1.88 21.89
C LYS A 14 12.52 -0.89 22.34
N GLU A 15 12.90 0.33 22.67
CA GLU A 15 11.95 1.38 23.06
C GLU A 15 11.04 1.77 21.90
N ILE A 16 11.58 1.92 20.68
CA ILE A 16 10.79 2.13 19.45
C ILE A 16 9.80 0.98 19.27
N ALA A 17 10.24 -0.26 19.39
CA ALA A 17 9.39 -1.44 19.23
C ALA A 17 8.29 -1.52 20.32
N SER A 18 8.59 -1.13 21.55
CA SER A 18 7.61 -1.07 22.64
C SER A 18 6.55 0.00 22.38
N SER A 19 7.01 1.23 22.05
CA SER A 19 6.12 2.34 21.70
C SER A 19 5.23 2.00 20.51
N PHE A 20 5.78 1.38 19.46
CA PHE A 20 5.00 0.91 18.30
C PHE A 20 3.90 -0.06 18.72
N ARG A 21 4.22 -1.05 19.57
CA ARG A 21 3.23 -2.02 20.08
C ARG A 21 2.11 -1.34 20.84
N GLU A 22 2.44 -0.39 21.72
CA GLU A 22 1.44 0.38 22.47
C GLU A 22 0.49 1.13 21.54
N LYS A 23 1.03 1.75 20.47
CA LYS A 23 0.22 2.45 19.47
C LYS A 23 -0.66 1.50 18.65
N VAL A 24 -0.19 0.29 18.35
CA VAL A 24 -1.03 -0.75 17.73
C VAL A 24 -2.16 -1.14 18.69
N GLU A 25 -1.88 -1.36 19.97
CA GLU A 25 -2.91 -1.70 20.96
C GLU A 25 -3.96 -0.59 21.12
N GLU A 26 -3.55 0.69 21.05
CA GLU A 26 -4.48 1.83 21.02
C GLU A 26 -5.35 1.79 19.75
N GLY A 27 -4.75 1.56 18.60
CA GLY A 27 -5.45 1.49 17.31
C GLY A 27 -6.45 0.34 17.20
N LEU A 28 -6.23 -0.75 17.93
CA LEU A 28 -7.17 -1.87 18.01
C LEU A 28 -8.39 -1.56 18.91
N LYS A 29 -8.28 -0.53 19.76
CA LYS A 29 -9.34 -0.15 20.72
C LYS A 29 -10.16 1.06 20.27
N HIS A 30 -9.51 2.00 19.58
CA HIS A 30 -10.07 3.32 19.31
C HIS A 30 -10.00 3.69 17.83
N GLU A 31 -11.05 4.32 17.33
CA GLU A 31 -11.01 4.98 16.03
C GLU A 31 -10.12 6.25 16.10
N ASN A 32 -9.57 6.65 14.97
CA ASN A 32 -8.70 7.83 14.84
C ASN A 32 -7.42 7.80 15.70
N ALA A 33 -6.97 6.61 16.14
CA ALA A 33 -5.68 6.44 16.77
C ALA A 33 -4.55 6.71 15.76
N GLU A 34 -3.35 6.96 16.29
CA GLU A 34 -2.15 7.24 15.51
C GLU A 34 -1.88 6.10 14.49
N ILE A 35 -1.82 4.86 14.95
CA ILE A 35 -1.83 3.67 14.12
C ILE A 35 -3.27 3.20 13.99
N GLN A 36 -3.83 3.26 12.78
CA GLN A 36 -5.28 3.13 12.59
C GLN A 36 -5.81 1.70 12.74
N CYS A 37 -4.99 0.67 12.51
CA CYS A 37 -5.38 -0.74 12.61
C CYS A 37 -6.71 -1.07 11.92
N ILE A 38 -6.79 -0.84 10.62
CA ILE A 38 -8.02 -1.00 9.81
C ILE A 38 -8.28 -2.49 9.55
N PRO A 39 -9.38 -3.08 10.07
CA PRO A 39 -9.72 -4.47 9.80
C PRO A 39 -10.10 -4.69 8.34
N THR A 40 -9.78 -5.87 7.82
CA THR A 40 -10.16 -6.30 6.47
C THR A 40 -11.08 -7.52 6.57
N PHE A 41 -12.25 -7.46 5.92
CA PHE A 41 -13.29 -8.49 6.03
C PHE A 41 -13.21 -9.53 4.90
N ILE A 42 -12.00 -9.88 4.48
CA ILE A 42 -11.73 -10.95 3.53
C ILE A 42 -10.88 -11.99 4.26
N SER A 43 -11.42 -13.20 4.38
CA SER A 43 -10.67 -14.33 4.92
C SER A 43 -9.98 -15.06 3.77
N PRO A 44 -8.65 -15.20 3.80
CA PRO A 44 -7.94 -15.99 2.82
C PRO A 44 -8.31 -17.47 3.00
N LYS A 45 -8.61 -18.16 1.90
CA LYS A 45 -8.64 -19.62 1.86
C LYS A 45 -7.25 -20.09 1.43
N THR A 46 -6.66 -20.96 2.22
CA THR A 46 -5.33 -21.51 1.94
C THR A 46 -5.38 -22.88 1.24
N SER A 47 -6.56 -23.51 1.19
CA SER A 47 -6.80 -24.78 0.52
C SER A 47 -7.70 -24.60 -0.71
N ASP A 48 -7.49 -25.42 -1.71
CA ASP A 48 -8.32 -25.52 -2.93
C ASP A 48 -8.40 -24.22 -3.74
N ILE A 49 -7.34 -23.42 -3.72
CA ILE A 49 -7.22 -22.25 -4.58
C ILE A 49 -6.91 -22.74 -5.99
N ASN A 50 -7.90 -22.67 -6.87
CA ASN A 50 -7.75 -22.99 -8.29
C ASN A 50 -8.58 -22.06 -9.15
N GLY A 51 -8.28 -22.03 -10.45
CA GLY A 51 -8.98 -21.22 -11.42
C GLY A 51 -8.21 -19.98 -11.84
N LYS A 52 -8.90 -19.07 -12.46
CA LYS A 52 -8.33 -17.85 -13.03
C LYS A 52 -8.99 -16.62 -12.44
N ALA A 53 -8.21 -15.56 -12.27
CA ALA A 53 -8.70 -14.28 -11.81
C ALA A 53 -8.08 -13.14 -12.63
N LEU A 54 -8.82 -12.05 -12.80
CA LEU A 54 -8.25 -10.77 -13.18
C LEU A 54 -7.68 -10.12 -11.94
N VAL A 55 -6.49 -9.58 -12.03
CA VAL A 55 -5.85 -8.80 -10.96
C VAL A 55 -5.66 -7.36 -11.44
N LEU A 56 -6.18 -6.43 -10.67
CA LEU A 56 -5.95 -5.00 -10.82
C LEU A 56 -5.08 -4.54 -9.66
N ASP A 57 -4.05 -3.74 -9.95
CA ASP A 57 -3.20 -3.10 -8.93
C ASP A 57 -3.14 -1.60 -9.21
N LEU A 58 -3.82 -0.81 -8.38
CA LEU A 58 -3.83 0.65 -8.44
C LEU A 58 -2.92 1.21 -7.35
N GLY A 59 -1.65 1.37 -7.70
CA GLY A 59 -0.61 1.88 -6.79
C GLY A 59 -0.48 3.40 -6.81
N GLY A 60 0.59 3.91 -6.21
CA GLY A 60 0.89 5.35 -6.19
C GLY A 60 1.66 5.88 -7.40
N THR A 61 2.40 5.02 -8.09
CA THR A 61 3.26 5.35 -9.23
C THR A 61 2.78 4.71 -10.52
N ASN A 62 2.26 3.50 -10.43
CA ASN A 62 1.77 2.75 -11.58
C ASN A 62 0.46 2.06 -11.25
N TYR A 63 -0.31 1.78 -12.29
CA TYR A 63 -1.39 0.79 -12.22
C TYR A 63 -1.15 -0.35 -13.19
N ARG A 64 -1.62 -1.53 -12.82
CA ARG A 64 -1.36 -2.77 -13.54
C ARG A 64 -2.62 -3.60 -13.68
N VAL A 65 -2.69 -4.33 -14.79
CA VAL A 65 -3.76 -5.30 -15.06
C VAL A 65 -3.12 -6.59 -15.56
N ALA A 66 -3.43 -7.70 -14.93
CA ALA A 66 -2.95 -9.01 -15.34
C ALA A 66 -4.02 -10.08 -15.11
N THR A 67 -3.91 -11.19 -15.80
CA THR A 67 -4.65 -12.39 -15.43
C THR A 67 -3.72 -13.32 -14.68
N VAL A 68 -4.24 -13.96 -13.64
CA VAL A 68 -3.51 -14.94 -12.84
C VAL A 68 -4.20 -16.28 -12.98
N ASP A 69 -3.42 -17.31 -13.29
CA ASP A 69 -3.87 -18.69 -13.22
C ASP A 69 -3.42 -19.28 -11.88
N LEU A 70 -4.40 -19.70 -11.08
CA LEU A 70 -4.22 -20.24 -9.72
C LEU A 70 -4.31 -21.78 -9.77
N GLY A 71 -3.74 -22.42 -10.80
CA GLY A 71 -3.68 -23.86 -10.91
C GLY A 71 -2.83 -24.53 -9.81
N GLN A 72 -2.65 -25.85 -9.91
CA GLN A 72 -1.82 -26.60 -8.96
C GLN A 72 -0.36 -26.10 -9.03
N GLY A 73 0.12 -25.47 -7.95
CA GLY A 73 1.48 -24.93 -7.83
C GLY A 73 1.53 -23.42 -7.62
N SER A 74 2.63 -22.80 -8.02
CA SER A 74 2.79 -21.35 -7.92
C SER A 74 1.88 -20.62 -8.93
N PRO A 75 1.26 -19.51 -8.53
CA PRO A 75 0.44 -18.69 -9.43
C PRO A 75 1.22 -18.26 -10.68
N THR A 76 0.60 -18.42 -11.84
CA THR A 76 1.18 -17.95 -13.12
C THR A 76 0.53 -16.64 -13.51
N ILE A 77 1.34 -15.58 -13.63
CA ILE A 77 0.89 -14.25 -14.05
C ILE A 77 1.03 -14.13 -15.56
N HIS A 78 -0.06 -13.73 -16.20
CA HIS A 78 -0.12 -13.45 -17.64
C HIS A 78 -0.29 -11.94 -17.84
N PRO A 79 0.82 -11.18 -17.91
CA PRO A 79 0.76 -9.76 -18.20
C PRO A 79 0.25 -9.55 -19.64
N ASN A 80 -0.58 -8.56 -19.83
CA ASN A 80 -1.06 -8.15 -21.13
C ASN A 80 -0.12 -7.11 -21.76
N ASN A 81 -0.17 -6.95 -23.08
CA ASN A 81 0.45 -5.80 -23.74
C ASN A 81 -0.14 -4.51 -23.17
N GLY A 82 0.71 -3.65 -22.55
CA GLY A 82 0.26 -2.46 -21.85
C GLY A 82 -0.32 -2.70 -20.45
N TRP A 83 -0.05 -3.87 -19.85
CA TRP A 83 -0.50 -4.26 -18.53
C TRP A 83 -0.07 -3.32 -17.38
N LYS A 84 0.89 -2.43 -17.64
CA LYS A 84 1.41 -1.45 -16.69
C LYS A 84 1.38 -0.07 -17.32
N LYS A 85 0.77 0.90 -16.65
CA LYS A 85 0.77 2.30 -17.03
C LYS A 85 1.20 3.18 -15.86
N ASP A 86 1.73 4.35 -16.17
CA ASP A 86 2.09 5.38 -15.22
C ASP A 86 0.85 6.12 -14.69
N MET A 87 0.87 6.50 -13.41
CA MET A 87 -0.24 7.19 -12.73
C MET A 87 -0.35 8.68 -13.05
N SER A 88 0.56 9.24 -13.85
CA SER A 88 0.62 10.69 -14.09
C SER A 88 -0.67 11.27 -14.65
N ILE A 89 -1.35 10.54 -15.53
CA ILE A 89 -2.61 10.97 -16.11
C ILE A 89 -3.73 11.16 -15.05
N MET A 90 -3.75 10.29 -14.04
CA MET A 90 -4.75 10.34 -12.97
C MET A 90 -4.50 11.48 -11.97
N LYS A 91 -3.35 12.14 -12.07
CA LYS A 91 -2.99 13.34 -11.30
C LYS A 91 -3.36 14.63 -12.01
N SER A 92 -3.90 14.54 -13.23
CA SER A 92 -4.33 15.70 -14.00
C SER A 92 -5.56 16.35 -13.35
N PRO A 93 -5.60 17.68 -13.27
CA PRO A 93 -6.78 18.39 -12.75
C PRO A 93 -8.05 18.01 -13.51
N GLY A 94 -9.09 17.65 -12.76
CA GLY A 94 -10.39 17.31 -13.34
C GLY A 94 -10.51 15.87 -13.87
N TYR A 95 -9.52 15.00 -13.64
CA TYR A 95 -9.61 13.59 -13.98
C TYR A 95 -10.77 12.93 -13.23
N THR A 96 -11.57 12.14 -13.93
CA THR A 96 -12.86 11.63 -13.46
C THR A 96 -12.82 10.13 -13.17
N ARG A 97 -13.81 9.65 -12.41
CA ARG A 97 -14.04 8.21 -12.19
C ARG A 97 -14.29 7.46 -13.48
N GLU A 98 -15.04 8.07 -14.41
CA GLU A 98 -15.36 7.45 -15.69
C GLU A 98 -14.10 7.27 -16.55
N GLU A 99 -13.21 8.26 -16.57
CA GLU A 99 -11.92 8.15 -17.24
C GLU A 99 -11.05 7.04 -16.63
N LEU A 100 -10.99 6.93 -15.28
CA LEU A 100 -10.31 5.83 -14.61
C LEU A 100 -10.89 4.47 -15.01
N PHE A 101 -12.20 4.32 -14.98
CA PHE A 101 -12.85 3.05 -15.31
C PHE A 101 -12.65 2.68 -16.77
N LYS A 102 -12.71 3.67 -17.67
CA LYS A 102 -12.42 3.49 -19.09
C LYS A 102 -10.97 3.04 -19.31
N GLU A 103 -10.01 3.69 -18.69
CA GLU A 103 -8.60 3.29 -18.77
C GLU A 103 -8.37 1.85 -18.33
N LEU A 104 -8.98 1.44 -17.21
CA LEU A 104 -8.91 0.05 -16.74
C LEU A 104 -9.59 -0.92 -17.71
N ALA A 105 -10.76 -0.56 -18.26
CA ALA A 105 -11.45 -1.36 -19.26
C ALA A 105 -10.63 -1.52 -20.55
N ASP A 106 -10.00 -0.46 -21.03
CA ASP A 106 -9.15 -0.47 -22.22
C ASP A 106 -7.93 -1.41 -22.05
N MET A 107 -7.37 -1.50 -20.83
CA MET A 107 -6.32 -2.46 -20.52
C MET A 107 -6.81 -3.91 -20.49
N ILE A 108 -8.06 -4.13 -20.11
CA ILE A 108 -8.69 -5.46 -20.04
C ILE A 108 -9.09 -5.98 -21.43
N VAL A 109 -9.53 -5.12 -22.33
CA VAL A 109 -9.96 -5.49 -23.71
C VAL A 109 -8.89 -6.27 -24.48
N GLY A 110 -7.62 -6.04 -24.19
CA GLY A 110 -6.52 -6.84 -24.75
C GLY A 110 -6.45 -8.29 -24.24
N ILE A 111 -7.18 -8.63 -23.18
CA ILE A 111 -7.21 -10.00 -22.62
C ILE A 111 -8.21 -10.83 -23.41
N LYS A 112 -7.72 -11.66 -24.32
CA LYS A 112 -8.57 -12.62 -25.08
C LYS A 112 -9.02 -13.73 -24.13
N ARG A 113 -10.27 -13.68 -23.64
CA ARG A 113 -10.82 -14.78 -22.85
C ARG A 113 -12.33 -14.89 -22.99
N ASP A 114 -12.77 -16.12 -23.12
CA ASP A 114 -14.19 -16.53 -23.20
C ASP A 114 -14.70 -17.02 -21.81
N GLU A 115 -13.89 -16.92 -20.75
CA GLU A 115 -14.19 -17.47 -19.43
C GLU A 115 -14.61 -16.38 -18.45
N GLU A 116 -15.68 -16.64 -17.70
CA GLU A 116 -16.04 -15.82 -16.55
C GLU A 116 -14.99 -15.94 -15.44
N MET A 117 -14.61 -14.84 -14.78
CA MET A 117 -13.64 -14.86 -13.71
C MET A 117 -13.90 -13.78 -12.66
N PRO A 118 -13.47 -13.97 -11.40
CA PRO A 118 -13.48 -12.92 -10.39
C PRO A 118 -12.36 -11.89 -10.61
N ILE A 119 -12.51 -10.74 -9.95
CA ILE A 119 -11.50 -9.68 -9.90
C ILE A 119 -10.91 -9.59 -8.49
N GLY A 120 -9.57 -9.65 -8.38
CA GLY A 120 -8.82 -9.20 -7.22
C GLY A 120 -8.31 -7.78 -7.47
N TYR A 121 -8.74 -6.82 -6.65
CA TYR A 121 -8.38 -5.42 -6.81
C TYR A 121 -7.49 -4.95 -5.65
N CYS A 122 -6.20 -4.81 -5.92
CA CYS A 122 -5.25 -4.19 -5.01
C CYS A 122 -5.37 -2.67 -5.14
N PHE A 123 -5.78 -2.02 -4.06
CA PHE A 123 -6.09 -0.59 -4.03
C PHE A 123 -5.27 0.11 -2.93
N SER A 124 -4.18 0.77 -3.33
CA SER A 124 -3.15 1.32 -2.44
C SER A 124 -3.45 2.74 -1.96
N TYR A 125 -4.71 3.01 -1.59
CA TYR A 125 -5.16 4.28 -1.03
C TYR A 125 -5.95 4.05 0.25
N PRO A 126 -6.00 5.04 1.17
CA PRO A 126 -6.78 4.93 2.39
C PRO A 126 -8.25 4.63 2.12
N ALA A 127 -8.68 3.44 2.46
CA ALA A 127 -10.04 2.96 2.27
C ALA A 127 -10.47 2.07 3.43
N GLU A 128 -11.73 2.18 3.81
CA GLU A 128 -12.37 1.36 4.81
C GLU A 128 -12.93 0.09 4.16
N SER A 129 -12.51 -1.08 4.65
CA SER A 129 -13.04 -2.35 4.19
C SER A 129 -14.50 -2.53 4.64
N VAL A 130 -15.34 -3.12 3.80
CA VAL A 130 -16.72 -3.44 4.12
C VAL A 130 -16.98 -4.95 4.05
N LEU A 131 -18.01 -5.44 4.75
CA LEU A 131 -18.31 -6.88 4.87
C LEU A 131 -18.50 -7.61 3.54
N SER A 132 -18.89 -6.91 2.47
CA SER A 132 -18.97 -7.49 1.13
C SER A 132 -17.61 -7.87 0.53
N GLY A 133 -16.50 -7.43 1.15
CA GLY A 133 -15.15 -7.53 0.63
C GLY A 133 -14.82 -6.46 -0.42
N ASP A 134 -15.58 -5.38 -0.43
CA ASP A 134 -15.27 -4.13 -1.13
C ASP A 134 -14.60 -3.15 -0.18
N ALA A 135 -14.25 -1.96 -0.65
CA ALA A 135 -13.70 -0.90 0.18
C ALA A 135 -14.31 0.46 -0.18
N LYS A 136 -14.51 1.30 0.85
CA LYS A 136 -14.99 2.67 0.71
C LYS A 136 -13.81 3.62 0.78
N LEU A 137 -13.59 4.40 -0.27
CA LEU A 137 -12.48 5.35 -0.33
C LEU A 137 -12.68 6.46 0.71
N LEU A 138 -11.70 6.64 1.59
CA LEU A 138 -11.71 7.69 2.61
C LEU A 138 -11.16 9.02 2.08
N ARG A 139 -10.04 8.95 1.37
CA ARG A 139 -9.38 10.10 0.75
C ARG A 139 -8.39 9.63 -0.31
N TRP A 140 -8.13 10.47 -1.27
CA TRP A 140 -7.00 10.30 -2.17
C TRP A 140 -5.70 10.77 -1.53
N THR A 141 -4.59 10.22 -2.01
CA THR A 141 -3.21 10.55 -1.63
C THR A 141 -2.32 10.51 -2.87
N LYS A 142 -1.02 10.72 -2.73
CA LYS A 142 -0.03 10.53 -3.81
C LYS A 142 -0.30 11.40 -5.06
N GLY A 143 -1.02 12.53 -4.88
CA GLY A 143 -1.31 13.49 -5.94
C GLY A 143 -2.52 13.18 -6.84
N VAL A 144 -3.27 12.11 -6.54
CA VAL A 144 -4.55 11.80 -7.20
C VAL A 144 -5.68 12.56 -6.48
N ASP A 145 -6.68 13.07 -7.24
CA ASP A 145 -7.86 13.75 -6.68
C ASP A 145 -9.12 13.55 -7.57
N ILE A 146 -9.72 12.37 -7.48
CA ILE A 146 -10.99 12.06 -8.15
C ILE A 146 -12.12 12.20 -7.13
N LYS A 147 -12.66 13.41 -7.01
CA LYS A 147 -13.55 13.84 -5.91
C LYS A 147 -14.79 12.99 -5.76
N GLU A 148 -15.43 12.61 -6.87
CA GLU A 148 -16.67 11.83 -6.88
C GLU A 148 -16.52 10.40 -6.35
N MET A 149 -15.28 9.91 -6.17
CA MET A 149 -15.01 8.60 -5.60
C MET A 149 -14.88 8.63 -4.06
N VAL A 150 -14.59 9.78 -3.47
CA VAL A 150 -14.44 9.89 -2.01
C VAL A 150 -15.77 9.57 -1.32
N GLY A 151 -15.72 8.68 -0.34
CA GLY A 151 -16.91 8.20 0.38
C GLY A 151 -17.72 7.14 -0.37
N GLN A 152 -17.28 6.71 -1.57
CA GLN A 152 -17.96 5.67 -2.37
C GLN A 152 -17.18 4.35 -2.32
N LEU A 153 -17.89 3.24 -2.61
CA LEU A 153 -17.26 1.95 -2.86
C LEU A 153 -16.41 2.05 -4.13
N VAL A 154 -15.25 1.39 -4.12
CA VAL A 154 -14.32 1.40 -5.27
C VAL A 154 -14.44 0.16 -6.15
N GLY A 155 -14.90 -0.97 -5.59
CA GLY A 155 -15.01 -2.24 -6.29
C GLY A 155 -16.31 -2.39 -7.07
N LYS A 156 -17.46 -2.32 -6.40
CA LYS A 156 -18.78 -2.60 -7.03
C LYS A 156 -19.06 -1.68 -8.25
N PRO A 157 -18.84 -0.35 -8.17
CA PRO A 157 -19.06 0.51 -9.34
C PRO A 157 -18.13 0.17 -10.51
N LEU A 158 -16.88 -0.23 -10.23
CA LEU A 158 -15.96 -0.68 -11.27
C LEU A 158 -16.41 -2.00 -11.89
N LEU A 159 -16.83 -2.97 -11.06
CA LEU A 159 -17.35 -4.25 -11.54
C LEU A 159 -18.53 -4.05 -12.50
N ASP A 160 -19.48 -3.17 -12.15
CA ASP A 160 -20.64 -2.87 -12.97
C ASP A 160 -20.24 -2.26 -14.31
N TYR A 161 -19.35 -1.28 -14.27
CA TYR A 161 -18.80 -0.64 -15.47
C TYR A 161 -18.10 -1.66 -16.39
N LEU A 162 -17.24 -2.51 -15.83
CA LEU A 162 -16.53 -3.53 -16.61
C LEU A 162 -17.49 -4.57 -17.25
N ASN A 163 -18.50 -4.99 -16.50
CA ASN A 163 -19.51 -5.94 -17.03
C ASN A 163 -20.38 -5.33 -18.11
N GLU A 164 -20.55 -3.99 -18.13
CA GLU A 164 -21.28 -3.30 -19.19
C GLU A 164 -20.43 -3.08 -20.44
N HIS A 165 -19.13 -2.77 -20.27
CA HIS A 165 -18.28 -2.29 -21.38
C HIS A 165 -17.28 -3.33 -21.89
N CYS A 166 -16.99 -4.39 -21.14
CA CYS A 166 -16.08 -5.46 -21.56
C CYS A 166 -16.84 -6.67 -22.10
N LYS A 167 -16.23 -7.40 -23.04
CA LYS A 167 -16.79 -8.65 -23.56
C LYS A 167 -16.71 -9.82 -22.57
N ILE A 168 -15.85 -9.69 -21.55
CA ILE A 168 -15.66 -10.67 -20.49
C ILE A 168 -16.64 -10.35 -19.37
N LYS A 169 -17.26 -11.37 -18.80
CA LYS A 169 -18.12 -11.22 -17.63
C LYS A 169 -17.38 -11.56 -16.36
N PHE A 170 -17.39 -10.61 -15.43
CA PHE A 170 -16.76 -10.78 -14.12
C PHE A 170 -17.80 -11.21 -13.08
N THR A 171 -17.48 -12.28 -12.33
CA THR A 171 -18.40 -12.89 -11.35
C THR A 171 -18.44 -12.16 -10.02
N GLY A 172 -17.45 -11.32 -9.74
CA GLY A 172 -17.36 -10.51 -8.52
C GLY A 172 -16.03 -9.78 -8.41
N ILE A 173 -15.93 -8.92 -7.42
CA ILE A 173 -14.73 -8.16 -7.11
C ILE A 173 -14.46 -8.20 -5.60
N LYS A 174 -13.18 -8.34 -5.25
CA LYS A 174 -12.69 -8.15 -3.87
C LYS A 174 -11.60 -7.10 -3.87
N VAL A 175 -11.69 -6.16 -2.94
CA VAL A 175 -10.77 -5.04 -2.83
C VAL A 175 -9.88 -5.21 -1.60
N LEU A 176 -8.58 -5.14 -1.79
CA LEU A 176 -7.57 -5.26 -0.75
C LEU A 176 -6.60 -4.08 -0.80
N ASN A 177 -6.15 -3.63 0.36
CA ASN A 177 -4.96 -2.80 0.43
C ASN A 177 -3.71 -3.60 0.00
N ASP A 178 -2.69 -2.93 -0.58
CA ASP A 178 -1.45 -3.57 -1.05
C ASP A 178 -0.70 -4.31 0.07
N THR A 179 -0.73 -3.78 1.28
CA THR A 179 -0.08 -4.40 2.44
C THR A 179 -0.81 -5.67 2.89
N ILE A 180 -2.14 -5.69 2.81
CA ILE A 180 -2.95 -6.90 3.04
C ILE A 180 -2.70 -7.94 1.93
N ALA A 181 -2.60 -7.49 0.68
CA ALA A 181 -2.27 -8.39 -0.44
C ALA A 181 -0.88 -9.02 -0.24
N SER A 182 0.10 -8.24 0.23
CA SER A 182 1.44 -8.74 0.60
C SER A 182 1.39 -9.74 1.76
N LEU A 183 0.58 -9.48 2.80
CA LEU A 183 0.34 -10.42 3.89
C LEU A 183 -0.22 -11.75 3.38
N PHE A 184 -1.20 -11.72 2.48
CA PHE A 184 -1.82 -12.92 1.93
C PHE A 184 -0.88 -13.70 1.02
N ALA A 185 0.01 -13.03 0.30
CA ALA A 185 1.03 -13.69 -0.51
C ALA A 185 1.96 -14.57 0.33
N GLY A 186 2.24 -14.21 1.58
CA GLY A 186 3.02 -15.00 2.52
C GLY A 186 2.35 -16.31 2.94
N LEU A 187 1.04 -16.42 2.83
CA LEU A 187 0.28 -17.62 3.22
C LEU A 187 0.47 -18.83 2.27
N THR A 188 1.19 -18.66 1.18
CA THR A 188 1.59 -19.78 0.30
C THR A 188 2.59 -20.71 0.97
N ASP A 189 3.27 -20.26 2.01
CA ASP A 189 4.17 -21.05 2.86
C ASP A 189 3.56 -21.18 4.27
N ASN A 190 3.15 -22.38 4.64
CA ASN A 190 2.51 -22.68 5.94
C ASN A 190 3.50 -23.05 7.04
N SER A 191 4.79 -22.79 6.86
CA SER A 191 5.86 -23.20 7.81
C SER A 191 6.04 -22.23 8.98
N TYR A 192 5.31 -21.10 9.02
CA TYR A 192 5.47 -20.06 10.02
C TYR A 192 4.24 -19.91 10.92
N ASP A 193 4.48 -19.58 12.20
CA ASP A 193 3.42 -19.36 13.20
C ASP A 193 2.74 -18.00 13.07
N ALA A 194 3.40 -17.02 12.44
CA ALA A 194 2.89 -15.67 12.25
C ALA A 194 3.41 -15.04 10.94
N TYR A 195 2.64 -14.11 10.41
CA TYR A 195 2.95 -13.44 9.15
C TYR A 195 2.79 -11.92 9.30
N ILE A 196 3.68 -11.19 8.66
CA ILE A 196 3.63 -9.74 8.53
C ILE A 196 3.74 -9.40 7.05
N GLY A 197 2.76 -8.70 6.51
CA GLY A 197 2.87 -8.01 5.23
C GLY A 197 3.62 -6.69 5.47
N LEU A 198 4.72 -6.47 4.74
CA LEU A 198 5.55 -5.26 4.85
C LEU A 198 5.72 -4.63 3.47
N ILE A 199 5.41 -3.36 3.38
CA ILE A 199 5.73 -2.51 2.24
C ILE A 199 6.80 -1.50 2.67
N VAL A 200 7.92 -1.49 1.95
CA VAL A 200 8.95 -0.44 2.00
C VAL A 200 9.25 -0.06 0.56
N GLY A 201 8.63 1.00 0.10
CA GLY A 201 8.69 1.48 -1.27
C GLY A 201 8.63 3.00 -1.31
N THR A 202 7.79 3.58 -2.16
CA THR A 202 7.48 5.02 -2.16
C THR A 202 6.96 5.46 -0.78
N GLY A 203 6.09 4.65 -0.16
CA GLY A 203 5.64 4.75 1.22
C GLY A 203 6.06 3.53 2.04
N THR A 204 5.65 3.48 3.31
CA THR A 204 5.83 2.33 4.19
C THR A 204 4.54 1.97 4.91
N ASN A 205 4.26 0.67 5.01
CA ASN A 205 3.10 0.18 5.75
C ASN A 205 3.29 -1.28 6.18
N MET A 206 2.53 -1.71 7.20
CA MET A 206 2.53 -3.07 7.71
C MET A 206 1.11 -3.60 7.87
N ALA A 207 0.96 -4.92 7.72
CA ALA A 207 -0.26 -5.64 8.02
C ALA A 207 0.04 -6.95 8.73
N THR A 208 -0.87 -7.41 9.58
CA THR A 208 -0.75 -8.69 10.27
C THR A 208 -2.13 -9.26 10.61
N PHE A 209 -2.17 -10.49 11.09
CA PHE A 209 -3.38 -11.11 11.60
C PHE A 209 -3.55 -10.84 13.08
N ILE A 210 -4.72 -10.36 13.47
CA ILE A 210 -5.08 -10.08 14.86
C ILE A 210 -6.33 -10.90 15.24
N PRO A 211 -6.36 -11.55 16.41
CA PRO A 211 -7.59 -12.18 16.88
C PRO A 211 -8.75 -11.18 17.00
N ALA A 212 -9.93 -11.55 16.51
CA ALA A 212 -11.09 -10.66 16.46
C ALA A 212 -11.47 -10.09 17.85
N ASP A 213 -11.29 -10.88 18.90
CA ASP A 213 -11.56 -10.48 20.29
C ASP A 213 -10.61 -9.39 20.81
N LYS A 214 -9.47 -9.16 20.15
CA LYS A 214 -8.52 -8.09 20.46
C LYS A 214 -8.87 -6.77 19.78
N ILE A 215 -9.67 -6.80 18.72
CA ILE A 215 -10.06 -5.60 17.96
C ILE A 215 -11.32 -5.02 18.61
N LYS A 216 -11.14 -4.21 19.65
CA LYS A 216 -12.25 -3.73 20.49
C LYS A 216 -13.19 -2.73 19.82
N LYS A 217 -12.72 -2.07 18.75
CA LYS A 217 -13.53 -1.15 17.93
C LYS A 217 -14.36 -1.86 16.86
N LEU A 218 -14.19 -3.18 16.69
CA LEU A 218 -14.99 -3.94 15.74
C LEU A 218 -16.44 -4.00 16.18
N ASP A 219 -17.38 -3.71 15.28
CA ASP A 219 -18.80 -3.79 15.58
C ASP A 219 -19.19 -5.24 15.93
N PRO A 220 -19.69 -5.50 17.16
CA PRO A 220 -20.08 -6.84 17.59
C PRO A 220 -21.15 -7.48 16.69
N SER A 221 -21.98 -6.69 16.01
CA SER A 221 -23.02 -7.18 15.10
C SER A 221 -22.45 -7.93 13.88
N TYR A 222 -21.16 -7.71 13.54
CA TYR A 222 -20.49 -8.41 12.45
C TYR A 222 -20.21 -9.89 12.76
N ASN A 223 -20.25 -10.28 14.05
CA ASN A 223 -20.04 -11.65 14.52
C ASN A 223 -18.79 -12.33 13.93
N ILE A 224 -17.70 -11.57 13.79
CA ILE A 224 -16.44 -12.04 13.25
C ILE A 224 -15.66 -12.81 14.31
N GLN A 225 -15.15 -13.98 13.95
CA GLN A 225 -14.37 -14.84 14.82
C GLN A 225 -13.03 -15.20 14.18
N GLY A 226 -12.09 -15.66 14.99
CA GLY A 226 -10.76 -16.09 14.54
C GLY A 226 -9.82 -14.93 14.25
N LEU A 227 -8.94 -15.11 13.28
CA LEU A 227 -7.94 -14.13 12.90
C LEU A 227 -8.49 -13.19 11.82
N VAL A 228 -8.31 -11.89 12.03
CA VAL A 228 -8.71 -10.83 11.11
C VAL A 228 -7.44 -10.20 10.53
N PRO A 229 -7.33 -10.07 9.21
CA PRO A 229 -6.23 -9.31 8.61
C PRO A 229 -6.43 -7.83 8.93
N VAL A 230 -5.40 -7.19 9.46
CA VAL A 230 -5.44 -5.78 9.88
C VAL A 230 -4.36 -5.01 9.16
N ASN A 231 -4.78 -4.00 8.39
CA ASN A 231 -3.89 -2.99 7.86
C ASN A 231 -3.57 -1.98 8.97
N LEU A 232 -2.31 -1.93 9.41
CA LEU A 232 -1.93 -1.11 10.56
C LEU A 232 -1.94 0.39 10.25
N GLU A 233 -1.67 0.80 9.01
CA GLU A 233 -1.35 2.19 8.65
C GLU A 233 -0.13 2.68 9.45
N SER A 234 0.90 1.83 9.52
CA SER A 234 2.09 1.99 10.34
C SER A 234 2.95 3.20 9.97
N GLY A 235 2.83 3.71 8.76
CA GLY A 235 3.50 4.95 8.34
C GLY A 235 3.15 6.16 9.21
N ASN A 236 1.97 6.14 9.85
CA ASN A 236 1.52 7.21 10.74
C ASN A 236 2.24 7.23 12.10
N PHE A 237 2.89 6.14 12.49
CA PHE A 237 3.62 6.05 13.76
C PHE A 237 4.60 7.22 13.94
N HIS A 238 4.63 7.77 15.14
CA HIS A 238 5.59 8.80 15.54
C HIS A 238 6.65 8.16 16.45
N PRO A 239 7.75 7.64 15.88
CA PRO A 239 8.75 6.95 16.69
C PRO A 239 9.49 7.91 17.62
N PRO A 240 9.91 7.45 18.80
CA PRO A 240 10.90 8.17 19.59
C PRO A 240 12.26 8.21 18.84
N PHE A 241 13.13 9.12 19.23
CA PHE A 241 14.48 9.31 18.69
C PHE A 241 14.56 9.81 17.24
N LEU A 242 13.51 10.45 16.73
CA LEU A 242 13.63 11.23 15.50
C LEU A 242 14.64 12.38 15.71
N THR A 243 15.31 12.74 14.64
CA THR A 243 16.38 13.74 14.63
C THR A 243 15.88 15.10 14.09
N THR A 244 16.72 16.13 14.17
CA THR A 244 16.44 17.43 13.52
C THR A 244 16.34 17.32 12.00
N VAL A 245 16.97 16.31 11.40
CA VAL A 245 16.82 16.00 9.96
C VAL A 245 15.39 15.56 9.66
N ASP A 246 14.83 14.66 10.47
CA ASP A 246 13.44 14.21 10.33
C ASP A 246 12.44 15.36 10.51
N ASP A 247 12.72 16.31 11.40
CA ASP A 247 11.90 17.51 11.60
C ASP A 247 11.97 18.46 10.40
N THR A 248 13.14 18.58 9.78
CA THR A 248 13.32 19.34 8.55
C THR A 248 12.51 18.73 7.40
N VAL A 249 12.64 17.42 7.19
CA VAL A 249 11.88 16.68 6.17
C VAL A 249 10.38 16.80 6.41
N ASP A 250 9.93 16.68 7.66
CA ASP A 250 8.53 16.86 8.03
C ASP A 250 8.00 18.25 7.65
N THR A 251 8.78 19.29 7.93
CA THR A 251 8.41 20.67 7.63
C THR A 251 8.23 20.92 6.13
N ILE A 252 9.14 20.40 5.28
CA ILE A 252 9.08 20.61 3.83
C ILE A 252 8.10 19.70 3.11
N SER A 253 7.60 18.65 3.76
CA SER A 253 6.75 17.62 3.16
C SER A 253 5.34 18.09 2.76
N GLY A 254 4.91 19.25 3.26
CA GLY A 254 3.53 19.76 3.10
C GLY A 254 2.48 19.03 3.94
N SER A 255 2.88 18.09 4.79
CA SER A 255 1.99 17.32 5.69
C SER A 255 2.55 17.23 7.12
N LEU A 256 2.83 18.41 7.69
CA LEU A 256 3.47 18.56 8.99
C LEU A 256 2.83 17.69 10.09
N GLY A 257 3.66 16.95 10.81
CA GLY A 257 3.28 16.09 11.94
C GLY A 257 2.60 14.76 11.54
N LYS A 258 2.35 14.51 10.25
CA LYS A 258 1.72 13.28 9.77
C LYS A 258 2.76 12.32 9.20
N GLN A 259 2.48 11.02 9.30
CA GLN A 259 3.27 9.97 8.66
C GLN A 259 4.76 10.04 8.99
N ARG A 260 5.09 10.30 10.26
CA ARG A 260 6.45 10.53 10.72
C ARG A 260 7.37 9.34 10.49
N PHE A 261 6.88 8.11 10.70
CA PHE A 261 7.64 6.89 10.42
C PHE A 261 7.88 6.71 8.91
N GLU A 262 6.85 6.92 8.09
CA GLU A 262 6.99 6.85 6.64
C GLU A 262 8.04 7.85 6.14
N LYS A 263 8.02 9.08 6.64
CA LYS A 263 8.99 10.12 6.28
C LYS A 263 10.43 9.77 6.66
N ALA A 264 10.61 9.03 7.75
CA ALA A 264 11.94 8.63 8.21
C ALA A 264 12.55 7.46 7.42
N VAL A 265 11.72 6.60 6.77
CA VAL A 265 12.23 5.32 6.23
C VAL A 265 11.85 5.03 4.78
N SER A 266 10.88 5.74 4.18
CA SER A 266 10.39 5.38 2.85
C SER A 266 11.15 6.06 1.72
N GLY A 267 11.14 5.41 0.56
CA GLY A 267 11.90 5.84 -0.62
C GLY A 267 11.54 7.23 -1.13
N MET A 268 10.31 7.70 -0.87
CA MET A 268 9.89 9.04 -1.29
C MET A 268 10.72 10.16 -0.62
N TYR A 269 11.18 9.92 0.61
CA TYR A 269 11.82 10.95 1.44
C TYR A 269 13.33 10.79 1.57
N LEU A 270 13.94 9.70 1.08
CA LEU A 270 15.38 9.46 1.19
C LEU A 270 16.23 10.60 0.58
N GLY A 271 15.77 11.17 -0.52
CA GLY A 271 16.46 12.31 -1.14
C GLY A 271 16.41 13.57 -0.26
N ASP A 272 15.27 13.83 0.37
CA ASP A 272 15.09 14.98 1.26
C ASP A 272 15.88 14.79 2.57
N ILE A 273 15.93 13.56 3.09
CA ILE A 273 16.78 13.20 4.25
C ILE A 273 18.25 13.48 3.93
N LEU A 274 18.73 13.05 2.77
CA LEU A 274 20.11 13.28 2.36
C LEU A 274 20.43 14.78 2.24
N LYS A 275 19.55 15.56 1.60
CA LYS A 275 19.69 17.01 1.48
C LYS A 275 19.69 17.74 2.83
N ALA A 276 18.81 17.31 3.74
CA ALA A 276 18.74 17.89 5.08
C ALA A 276 19.98 17.52 5.94
N THR A 277 20.60 16.36 5.66
CA THR A 277 21.83 15.92 6.35
C THR A 277 23.06 16.62 5.82
N PHE A 278 23.13 16.78 4.49
CA PHE A 278 24.25 17.37 3.78
C PHE A 278 23.73 18.51 2.90
N PRO A 279 23.60 19.73 3.42
CA PRO A 279 23.10 20.89 2.68
C PRO A 279 24.17 21.42 1.71
N LEU A 280 24.51 20.60 0.69
CA LEU A 280 25.44 20.98 -0.38
C LEU A 280 24.65 21.61 -1.53
N ASP A 281 25.17 22.73 -2.06
CA ASP A 281 24.60 23.42 -3.23
C ASP A 281 24.60 22.55 -4.49
N GLU A 282 25.37 21.46 -4.47
CA GLU A 282 25.57 20.50 -5.57
C GLU A 282 24.38 19.52 -5.74
N PHE A 283 23.52 19.38 -4.73
CA PHE A 283 22.28 18.59 -4.89
C PHE A 283 21.28 19.39 -5.71
N GLU A 284 21.08 18.98 -6.96
CA GLU A 284 20.02 19.52 -7.80
C GLU A 284 18.66 19.56 -7.07
N ASN A 285 17.78 20.46 -7.46
CA ASN A 285 16.46 20.65 -6.86
C ASN A 285 15.62 19.37 -6.75
N LYS A 286 15.95 18.33 -7.50
CA LYS A 286 15.24 17.06 -7.50
C LYS A 286 16.24 15.91 -7.27
N PHE A 287 16.44 15.55 -6.01
CA PHE A 287 17.24 14.39 -5.61
C PHE A 287 16.26 13.34 -5.05
N ASP A 288 16.23 12.16 -5.64
CA ASP A 288 15.31 11.08 -5.29
C ASP A 288 16.05 9.76 -5.00
N ALA A 289 15.33 8.76 -4.53
CA ALA A 289 15.87 7.43 -4.22
C ALA A 289 16.51 6.75 -5.46
N GLN A 290 16.07 7.07 -6.67
CA GLN A 290 16.67 6.53 -7.90
C GLN A 290 18.07 7.09 -8.12
N LYS A 291 18.26 8.40 -7.95
CA LYS A 291 19.59 9.03 -8.02
C LYS A 291 20.51 8.51 -6.91
N LEU A 292 20.01 8.38 -5.69
CA LEU A 292 20.78 7.80 -4.59
C LEU A 292 21.23 6.37 -4.92
N THR A 293 20.35 5.54 -5.44
CA THR A 293 20.69 4.17 -5.89
C THR A 293 21.76 4.17 -6.99
N ALA A 294 21.67 5.10 -7.95
CA ALA A 294 22.65 5.24 -9.01
C ALA A 294 24.03 5.60 -8.46
N ILE A 295 24.11 6.54 -7.52
CA ILE A 295 25.35 6.94 -6.84
C ILE A 295 25.96 5.74 -6.11
N MET A 296 25.16 5.01 -5.34
CA MET A 296 25.64 3.83 -4.59
C MET A 296 26.14 2.71 -5.51
N ASN A 297 25.51 2.50 -6.66
CA ASN A 297 25.89 1.46 -7.61
C ASN A 297 27.10 1.86 -8.50
N TYR A 298 27.32 3.15 -8.69
CA TYR A 298 28.37 3.70 -9.56
C TYR A 298 29.15 4.83 -8.88
N PRO A 299 29.81 4.56 -7.75
CA PRO A 299 30.48 5.59 -6.94
C PRO A 299 31.60 6.29 -7.71
N ASP A 300 32.24 5.62 -8.66
CA ASP A 300 33.31 6.21 -9.49
C ASP A 300 32.84 7.31 -10.45
N ILE A 301 31.55 7.29 -10.83
CA ILE A 301 30.94 8.31 -11.69
C ILE A 301 30.48 9.52 -10.85
N HIS A 302 30.24 9.32 -9.57
CA HIS A 302 29.63 10.31 -8.67
C HIS A 302 30.55 10.61 -7.47
N LYS A 303 31.86 10.76 -7.73
CA LYS A 303 32.88 10.97 -6.67
C LYS A 303 32.63 12.20 -5.81
N ASP A 304 31.92 13.19 -6.33
CA ASP A 304 31.65 14.46 -5.65
C ASP A 304 30.52 14.32 -4.60
N VAL A 305 29.79 13.20 -4.60
CA VAL A 305 28.65 12.93 -3.71
C VAL A 305 28.90 11.72 -2.81
N TYR A 306 29.88 10.88 -3.11
CA TYR A 306 30.27 9.71 -2.34
C TYR A 306 31.38 10.04 -1.36
#